data_751586a5d853366ca84aad7355029950
#
_entry.id   751586a5d853366ca84aad7355029950
#
_cell.length_a   1.000
_cell.length_b   1.000
_cell.length_c   1.000
_cell.angle_alpha   90.00
_cell.angle_beta   90.00
_cell.angle_gamma   90.00
#
_symmetry.space_group_name_H-M   'P 1'
#
loop_
_entity.id
_entity.type
_entity.pdbx_description
1 polymer ?
#
loop_
_entity_poly.entity_id
_entity_poly.type
_entity_poly.pdbx_seq_one_letter_code
_entity_poly.pdbx_strand_id
1 'polypeptide(L)'
;LISSGDTDAVFQLEQGGMKKFMKDLQPNCLEDLIAGISLYRPGPMDFIPKYIQNKHHPEGIVYDTPYLEPILKNSYGVIVYQEQVMQIFQRLAGYSLGQADLVRRAMAKKHLDELMAQKDKFIYGDIDKGGNITGCVSKGIPAEVAAKIFADMESFASYAFNKSHAAAYAVVAYRTAYLKYFYPKEFLAGILNDRLDKIEEVSKYIAYMKERGIAVLQPDINRSKTIFAVEGNGLRIGLGALRGIGIEAIESVIRERNEHGP
;
A
#
# COMPACT_ATOMS: atom_id res chain seq x y z
N LEU A 1 12.84 5.96 -7.70
CA LEU A 1 12.08 6.97 -6.97
C LEU A 1 11.59 6.43 -5.61
N ILE A 2 10.81 5.34 -5.58
CA ILE A 2 10.20 4.82 -4.34
C ILE A 2 11.30 4.37 -3.36
N SER A 3 12.29 3.62 -3.82
CA SER A 3 13.41 3.13 -3.00
C SER A 3 14.33 4.24 -2.47
N SER A 4 14.35 5.41 -3.11
CA SER A 4 15.04 6.59 -2.57
C SER A 4 14.25 7.33 -1.48
N GLY A 5 12.96 7.01 -1.33
CA GLY A 5 12.02 7.69 -0.43
C GLY A 5 11.60 9.08 -0.91
N ASP A 6 11.85 9.42 -2.18
CA ASP A 6 11.36 10.64 -2.81
C ASP A 6 9.90 10.49 -3.22
N THR A 7 9.04 10.30 -2.24
CA THR A 7 7.63 9.93 -2.41
C THR A 7 6.65 11.02 -1.95
N ASP A 8 7.08 12.29 -1.89
CA ASP A 8 6.16 13.42 -1.67
C ASP A 8 5.10 13.44 -2.78
N ALA A 9 3.85 13.59 -2.41
CA ALA A 9 2.67 13.51 -3.27
C ALA A 9 2.45 12.16 -3.98
N VAL A 10 3.24 11.13 -3.71
CA VAL A 10 2.97 9.77 -4.22
C VAL A 10 1.91 9.13 -3.34
N PHE A 11 0.81 8.71 -3.96
CA PHE A 11 -0.32 8.11 -3.27
C PHE A 11 0.11 7.01 -2.29
N GLN A 12 -0.37 7.05 -1.05
CA GLN A 12 -0.06 6.12 0.05
C GLN A 12 1.40 6.09 0.53
N LEU A 13 2.36 6.71 -0.16
CA LEU A 13 3.79 6.56 0.14
C LEU A 13 4.45 7.85 0.68
N GLU A 14 3.68 8.92 0.92
CA GLU A 14 4.20 10.24 1.27
C GLU A 14 4.51 10.45 2.76
N GLN A 15 3.98 9.63 3.66
CA GLN A 15 4.22 9.77 5.09
C GLN A 15 5.67 9.43 5.46
N GLY A 16 6.27 10.18 6.40
CA GLY A 16 7.68 10.05 6.76
C GLY A 16 8.11 8.64 7.17
N GLY A 17 7.30 7.95 7.97
CA GLY A 17 7.57 6.56 8.33
C GLY A 17 7.46 5.59 7.15
N MET A 18 6.50 5.81 6.23
CA MET A 18 6.38 5.04 5.01
C MET A 18 7.58 5.27 4.07
N LYS A 19 8.07 6.51 3.95
CA LYS A 19 9.29 6.81 3.19
C LYS A 19 10.50 6.04 3.71
N LYS A 20 10.66 6.01 5.05
CA LYS A 20 11.72 5.23 5.69
C LYS A 20 11.55 3.74 5.39
N PHE A 21 10.35 3.22 5.56
CA PHE A 21 10.06 1.81 5.26
C PHE A 21 10.38 1.46 3.80
N MET A 22 9.99 2.29 2.83
CA MET A 22 10.31 2.04 1.41
C MET A 22 11.82 2.09 1.12
N LYS A 23 12.56 2.96 1.82
CA LYS A 23 14.04 2.97 1.73
C LYS A 23 14.65 1.68 2.25
N ASP A 24 14.18 1.19 3.40
CA ASP A 24 14.72 -0.02 4.01
C ASP A 24 14.30 -1.28 3.23
N LEU A 25 13.07 -1.29 2.70
CA LEU A 25 12.52 -2.39 1.91
C LEU A 25 13.16 -2.53 0.53
N GLN A 26 13.57 -1.42 -0.11
CA GLN A 26 14.08 -1.41 -1.49
C GLN A 26 13.15 -2.17 -2.46
N PRO A 27 11.88 -1.73 -2.65
CA PRO A 27 10.92 -2.45 -3.47
C PRO A 27 11.40 -2.55 -4.93
N ASN A 28 11.32 -3.75 -5.51
CA ASN A 28 11.70 -4.03 -6.87
C ASN A 28 10.58 -4.67 -7.71
N CYS A 29 9.44 -4.96 -7.10
CA CYS A 29 8.25 -5.48 -7.76
C CYS A 29 6.97 -4.91 -7.14
N LEU A 30 5.84 -5.12 -7.83
CA LEU A 30 4.53 -4.64 -7.35
C LEU A 30 4.11 -5.32 -6.04
N GLU A 31 4.46 -6.60 -5.86
CA GLU A 31 4.15 -7.34 -4.62
C GLU A 31 4.76 -6.69 -3.38
N ASP A 32 5.94 -6.10 -3.50
CA ASP A 32 6.57 -5.36 -2.38
C ASP A 32 5.77 -4.11 -2.00
N LEU A 33 5.19 -3.42 -2.97
CA LEU A 33 4.32 -2.26 -2.70
C LEU A 33 3.00 -2.69 -2.07
N ILE A 34 2.42 -3.81 -2.54
CA ILE A 34 1.21 -4.39 -1.97
C ILE A 34 1.45 -4.77 -0.51
N ALA A 35 2.56 -5.45 -0.22
CA ALA A 35 2.93 -5.81 1.15
C ALA A 35 3.23 -4.56 2.00
N GLY A 36 3.94 -3.59 1.45
CA GLY A 36 4.26 -2.34 2.13
C GLY A 36 3.02 -1.59 2.61
N ILE A 37 2.03 -1.42 1.71
CA ILE A 37 0.74 -0.79 2.03
C ILE A 37 -0.03 -1.62 3.07
N SER A 38 0.08 -2.94 3.02
CA SER A 38 -0.61 -3.85 3.94
C SER A 38 0.00 -3.86 5.34
N LEU A 39 1.33 -3.75 5.44
CA LEU A 39 2.07 -3.84 6.69
C LEU A 39 2.18 -2.50 7.44
N TYR A 40 2.19 -1.36 6.71
CA TYR A 40 2.37 -0.06 7.35
C TYR A 40 1.09 0.44 8.01
N ARG A 41 0.71 -0.21 9.12
CA ARG A 41 -0.47 0.11 9.94
C ARG A 41 -0.20 -0.32 11.38
N PRO A 42 -0.83 0.30 12.38
CA PRO A 42 -0.76 -0.17 13.77
C PRO A 42 -1.09 -1.68 13.87
N GLY A 43 -0.24 -2.43 14.53
CA GLY A 43 -0.31 -3.89 14.67
C GLY A 43 0.60 -4.62 13.66
N PRO A 44 0.32 -4.63 12.35
CA PRO A 44 1.19 -5.32 11.36
C PRO A 44 2.59 -4.73 11.22
N MET A 45 2.81 -3.49 11.65
CA MET A 45 4.13 -2.84 11.61
C MET A 45 5.22 -3.62 12.36
N ASP A 46 4.85 -4.39 13.37
CA ASP A 46 5.79 -5.22 14.13
C ASP A 46 6.43 -6.33 13.27
N PHE A 47 5.80 -6.71 12.16
CA PHE A 47 6.33 -7.70 11.21
C PHE A 47 7.23 -7.11 10.12
N ILE A 48 7.31 -5.79 10.00
CA ILE A 48 8.13 -5.10 8.98
C ILE A 48 9.61 -5.49 9.07
N PRO A 49 10.26 -5.53 10.25
CA PRO A 49 11.66 -5.91 10.33
C PRO A 49 11.93 -7.31 9.79
N LYS A 50 11.06 -8.29 10.14
CA LYS A 50 11.16 -9.65 9.64
C LYS A 50 10.94 -9.73 8.13
N TYR A 51 9.95 -8.97 7.62
CA TYR A 51 9.67 -8.92 6.18
C TYR A 51 10.88 -8.38 5.38
N ILE A 52 11.50 -7.27 5.84
CA ILE A 52 12.68 -6.68 5.23
C ILE A 52 13.85 -7.66 5.28
N GLN A 53 14.14 -8.24 6.45
CA GLN A 53 15.20 -9.21 6.62
C GLN A 53 15.05 -10.38 5.64
N ASN A 54 13.88 -11.00 5.59
CA ASN A 54 13.60 -12.13 4.73
C ASN A 54 13.65 -11.77 3.23
N LYS A 55 13.24 -10.56 2.86
CA LYS A 55 13.36 -10.07 1.48
C LYS A 55 14.83 -9.96 1.05
N HIS A 56 15.68 -9.42 1.92
CA HIS A 56 17.09 -9.23 1.61
C HIS A 56 17.92 -10.51 1.74
N HIS A 57 17.43 -11.48 2.54
CA HIS A 57 18.09 -12.76 2.82
C HIS A 57 17.12 -13.93 2.64
N PRO A 58 16.59 -14.15 1.41
CA PRO A 58 15.58 -15.17 1.16
C PRO A 58 16.11 -16.61 1.41
N GLU A 59 17.40 -16.80 1.37
CA GLU A 59 18.08 -18.07 1.68
C GLU A 59 17.92 -18.49 3.16
N GLY A 60 17.66 -17.53 4.03
CA GLY A 60 17.45 -17.77 5.46
C GLY A 60 16.00 -18.10 5.84
N ILE A 61 15.07 -18.10 4.88
CA ILE A 61 13.66 -18.36 5.18
C ILE A 61 13.45 -19.85 5.46
N VAL A 62 12.99 -20.13 6.68
CA VAL A 62 12.62 -21.49 7.11
C VAL A 62 11.10 -21.57 7.22
N TYR A 63 10.50 -22.54 6.52
CA TYR A 63 9.09 -22.86 6.63
C TYR A 63 8.88 -24.01 7.58
N ASP A 64 7.93 -23.88 8.52
CA ASP A 64 7.59 -24.93 9.50
C ASP A 64 7.11 -26.24 8.83
N THR A 65 6.61 -26.13 7.61
CA THR A 65 6.25 -27.27 6.75
C THR A 65 6.39 -26.86 5.28
N PRO A 66 6.77 -27.77 4.37
CA PRO A 66 6.84 -27.49 2.92
C PRO A 66 5.51 -26.97 2.32
N TYR A 67 4.39 -27.27 2.94
CA TYR A 67 3.06 -26.80 2.49
C TYR A 67 2.90 -25.28 2.62
N LEU A 68 3.68 -24.60 3.45
CA LEU A 68 3.64 -23.15 3.64
C LEU A 68 4.37 -22.38 2.53
N GLU A 69 5.43 -22.94 1.96
CA GLU A 69 6.22 -22.23 0.95
C GLU A 69 5.38 -21.71 -0.23
N PRO A 70 4.52 -22.51 -0.89
CA PRO A 70 3.71 -22.02 -2.00
C PRO A 70 2.71 -20.91 -1.62
N ILE A 71 2.38 -20.80 -0.33
CA ILE A 71 1.44 -19.78 0.20
C ILE A 71 2.18 -18.50 0.54
N LEU A 72 3.36 -18.63 1.17
CA LEU A 72 4.07 -17.51 1.80
C LEU A 72 5.28 -17.02 1.01
N LYS A 73 5.68 -17.70 -0.07
CA LYS A 73 6.85 -17.34 -0.87
C LYS A 73 6.82 -15.89 -1.34
N ASN A 74 5.68 -15.42 -1.84
CA ASN A 74 5.52 -14.05 -2.36
C ASN A 74 5.49 -12.97 -1.25
N SER A 75 5.44 -13.38 -0.01
CA SER A 75 5.53 -12.51 1.17
C SER A 75 6.71 -12.85 2.06
N TYR A 76 7.72 -13.48 1.48
CA TYR A 76 8.99 -13.82 2.15
C TYR A 76 8.80 -14.57 3.47
N GLY A 77 7.87 -15.54 3.49
CA GLY A 77 7.58 -16.36 4.68
C GLY A 77 6.75 -15.66 5.77
N VAL A 78 6.28 -14.45 5.54
CA VAL A 78 5.45 -13.69 6.49
C VAL A 78 3.98 -13.79 6.08
N ILE A 79 3.09 -14.07 7.03
CA ILE A 79 1.65 -13.94 6.81
C ILE A 79 1.31 -12.44 6.74
N VAL A 80 0.73 -11.97 5.65
CA VAL A 80 0.36 -10.56 5.41
C VAL A 80 -1.12 -10.43 5.07
N TYR A 81 -1.67 -11.41 4.36
CA TYR A 81 -2.98 -11.32 3.73
C TYR A 81 -4.00 -12.30 4.32
N GLN A 82 -5.26 -11.87 4.36
CA GLN A 82 -6.40 -12.71 4.73
C GLN A 82 -6.49 -13.96 3.86
N GLU A 83 -6.20 -13.81 2.59
CA GLU A 83 -6.19 -14.89 1.61
C GLU A 83 -5.16 -15.98 1.94
N GLN A 84 -4.00 -15.60 2.51
CA GLN A 84 -3.00 -16.58 2.97
C GLN A 84 -3.49 -17.39 4.17
N VAL A 85 -4.15 -16.75 5.13
CA VAL A 85 -4.76 -17.45 6.26
C VAL A 85 -5.78 -18.49 5.77
N MET A 86 -6.67 -18.10 4.84
CA MET A 86 -7.63 -19.03 4.26
C MET A 86 -6.96 -20.18 3.50
N GLN A 87 -5.90 -19.90 2.72
CA GLN A 87 -5.13 -20.91 2.00
C GLN A 87 -4.43 -21.90 2.95
N ILE A 88 -3.94 -21.43 4.09
CA ILE A 88 -3.33 -22.28 5.11
C ILE A 88 -4.38 -23.27 5.63
N PHE A 89 -5.58 -22.83 6.01
CA PHE A 89 -6.68 -23.72 6.42
C PHE A 89 -7.02 -24.75 5.35
N GLN A 90 -7.15 -24.32 4.10
CA GLN A 90 -7.50 -25.20 2.99
C GLN A 90 -6.40 -26.21 2.68
N ARG A 91 -5.16 -25.75 2.52
CA ARG A 91 -4.07 -26.61 2.06
C ARG A 91 -3.51 -27.52 3.13
N LEU A 92 -3.45 -27.08 4.38
CA LEU A 92 -2.87 -27.85 5.46
C LEU A 92 -3.89 -28.77 6.14
N ALA A 93 -5.14 -28.31 6.30
CA ALA A 93 -6.12 -29.04 7.09
C ALA A 93 -7.39 -29.48 6.30
N GLY A 94 -7.49 -29.14 5.01
CA GLY A 94 -8.58 -29.63 4.15
C GLY A 94 -9.90 -28.87 4.31
N TYR A 95 -9.89 -27.65 4.81
CA TYR A 95 -11.10 -26.82 4.88
C TYR A 95 -11.58 -26.44 3.48
N SER A 96 -12.88 -26.35 3.29
CA SER A 96 -13.46 -25.67 2.13
C SER A 96 -13.21 -24.15 2.21
N LEU A 97 -13.34 -23.45 1.10
CA LEU A 97 -13.17 -21.99 1.08
C LEU A 97 -14.13 -21.28 2.05
N GLY A 98 -15.40 -21.71 2.09
CA GLY A 98 -16.41 -21.13 2.98
C GLY A 98 -16.08 -21.37 4.45
N GLN A 99 -15.63 -22.58 4.81
CA GLN A 99 -15.20 -22.90 6.18
C GLN A 99 -13.96 -22.05 6.57
N ALA A 100 -12.98 -21.95 5.71
CA ALA A 100 -11.79 -21.14 5.94
C ALA A 100 -12.12 -19.65 6.17
N ASP A 101 -13.06 -19.09 5.42
CA ASP A 101 -13.51 -17.70 5.62
C ASP A 101 -14.25 -17.51 6.96
N LEU A 102 -15.09 -18.47 7.36
CA LEU A 102 -15.76 -18.41 8.66
C LEU A 102 -14.74 -18.41 9.81
N VAL A 103 -13.73 -19.29 9.77
CA VAL A 103 -12.68 -19.33 10.80
C VAL A 103 -11.85 -18.05 10.80
N ARG A 104 -11.48 -17.54 9.65
CA ARG A 104 -10.77 -16.26 9.53
C ARG A 104 -11.56 -15.11 10.20
N ARG A 105 -12.87 -15.08 10.00
CA ARG A 105 -13.76 -14.07 10.64
C ARG A 105 -13.84 -14.25 12.16
N ALA A 106 -13.91 -15.50 12.63
CA ALA A 106 -13.92 -15.82 14.07
C ALA A 106 -12.62 -15.39 14.74
N MET A 107 -11.47 -15.66 14.11
CA MET A 107 -10.15 -15.21 14.58
C MET A 107 -10.09 -13.67 14.71
N ALA A 108 -10.56 -12.94 13.70
CA ALA A 108 -10.58 -11.48 13.72
C ALA A 108 -11.45 -10.91 14.87
N LYS A 109 -12.50 -11.62 15.29
CA LYS A 109 -13.41 -11.23 16.37
C LYS A 109 -12.97 -11.72 17.76
N LYS A 110 -11.90 -12.54 17.84
CA LYS A 110 -11.35 -13.11 19.08
C LYS A 110 -12.38 -13.89 19.92
N HIS A 111 -13.24 -14.68 19.26
CA HIS A 111 -14.18 -15.58 19.93
C HIS A 111 -13.42 -16.82 20.43
N LEU A 112 -12.96 -16.80 21.68
CA LEU A 112 -12.05 -17.80 22.25
C LEU A 112 -12.58 -19.24 22.17
N ASP A 113 -13.84 -19.47 22.50
CA ASP A 113 -14.43 -20.81 22.48
C ASP A 113 -14.50 -21.41 21.07
N GLU A 114 -14.88 -20.57 20.10
CA GLU A 114 -14.89 -20.96 18.69
C GLU A 114 -13.46 -21.22 18.17
N LEU A 115 -12.49 -20.42 18.60
CA LEU A 115 -11.08 -20.57 18.21
C LEU A 115 -10.47 -21.86 18.74
N MET A 116 -10.74 -22.22 20.01
CA MET A 116 -10.25 -23.47 20.58
C MET A 116 -10.81 -24.69 19.84
N ALA A 117 -12.11 -24.70 19.54
CA ALA A 117 -12.75 -25.76 18.76
C ALA A 117 -12.17 -25.85 17.33
N GLN A 118 -11.84 -24.71 16.71
CA GLN A 118 -11.21 -24.69 15.38
C GLN A 118 -9.75 -25.14 15.42
N LYS A 119 -9.01 -24.88 16.49
CA LYS A 119 -7.63 -25.34 16.67
C LYS A 119 -7.55 -26.86 16.64
N ASP A 120 -8.39 -27.54 17.38
CA ASP A 120 -8.42 -29.00 17.38
C ASP A 120 -8.79 -29.56 16.01
N LYS A 121 -9.77 -28.98 15.34
CA LYS A 121 -10.14 -29.39 13.97
C LYS A 121 -9.02 -29.13 12.96
N PHE A 122 -8.30 -28.02 13.08
CA PHE A 122 -7.17 -27.71 12.24
C PHE A 122 -6.03 -28.73 12.40
N ILE A 123 -5.77 -29.15 13.65
CA ILE A 123 -4.70 -30.10 13.95
C ILE A 123 -5.13 -31.53 13.58
N TYR A 124 -6.25 -32.02 14.13
CA TYR A 124 -6.65 -33.43 14.10
C TYR A 124 -7.74 -33.74 13.09
N GLY A 125 -8.48 -32.73 12.60
CA GLY A 125 -9.66 -32.93 11.77
C GLY A 125 -10.95 -33.19 12.59
N ASP A 126 -12.03 -33.49 11.86
CA ASP A 126 -13.33 -33.80 12.46
C ASP A 126 -14.08 -34.94 11.72
N ILE A 127 -13.38 -35.70 10.87
CA ILE A 127 -13.98 -36.82 10.11
C ILE A 127 -14.59 -37.87 11.02
N ASP A 128 -13.92 -38.25 12.10
CA ASP A 128 -14.39 -39.23 13.09
C ASP A 128 -15.65 -38.76 13.85
N LYS A 129 -15.93 -37.46 13.78
CA LYS A 129 -17.12 -36.82 14.38
C LYS A 129 -18.19 -36.50 13.34
N GLY A 130 -18.09 -37.07 12.13
CA GLY A 130 -19.04 -36.84 11.03
C GLY A 130 -18.85 -35.56 10.25
N GLY A 131 -17.70 -34.87 10.45
CA GLY A 131 -17.30 -33.71 9.70
C GLY A 131 -16.55 -34.07 8.41
N ASN A 132 -15.96 -33.07 7.76
CA ASN A 132 -15.24 -33.22 6.48
C ASN A 132 -13.84 -32.62 6.47
N ILE A 133 -13.34 -32.17 7.62
CA ILE A 133 -12.00 -31.57 7.77
C ILE A 133 -11.00 -32.67 8.11
N THR A 134 -9.97 -32.80 7.29
CA THR A 134 -8.98 -33.87 7.43
C THR A 134 -7.95 -33.61 8.55
N GLY A 135 -7.66 -32.35 8.84
CA GLY A 135 -6.64 -31.92 9.79
C GLY A 135 -5.21 -32.04 9.25
N CYS A 136 -4.30 -31.29 9.87
CA CYS A 136 -2.89 -31.26 9.50
C CYS A 136 -2.17 -32.58 9.70
N VAL A 137 -2.49 -33.30 10.79
CA VAL A 137 -1.85 -34.59 11.15
C VAL A 137 -2.08 -35.63 10.06
N SER A 138 -3.26 -35.65 9.42
CA SER A 138 -3.55 -36.57 8.31
C SER A 138 -2.64 -36.36 7.10
N LYS A 139 -2.02 -35.19 6.97
CA LYS A 139 -1.04 -34.86 5.91
C LYS A 139 0.41 -35.03 6.35
N GLY A 140 0.63 -35.64 7.50
CA GLY A 140 1.98 -35.88 8.04
C GLY A 140 2.63 -34.65 8.69
N ILE A 141 1.85 -33.61 9.00
CA ILE A 141 2.36 -32.45 9.73
C ILE A 141 2.24 -32.77 11.23
N PRO A 142 3.37 -32.73 12.01
CA PRO A 142 3.33 -32.97 13.44
C PRO A 142 2.34 -32.02 14.17
N ALA A 143 1.68 -32.54 15.21
CA ALA A 143 0.66 -31.77 15.93
C ALA A 143 1.21 -30.47 16.56
N GLU A 144 2.45 -30.51 17.08
CA GLU A 144 3.13 -29.34 17.63
C GLU A 144 3.43 -28.30 16.55
N VAL A 145 3.79 -28.69 15.33
CA VAL A 145 4.01 -27.79 14.19
C VAL A 145 2.68 -27.16 13.76
N ALA A 146 1.62 -27.96 13.65
CA ALA A 146 0.29 -27.47 13.34
C ALA A 146 -0.23 -26.49 14.40
N ALA A 147 0.00 -26.77 15.68
CA ALA A 147 -0.38 -25.89 16.79
C ALA A 147 0.36 -24.55 16.74
N LYS A 148 1.65 -24.57 16.40
CA LYS A 148 2.45 -23.36 16.19
C LYS A 148 1.91 -22.52 15.02
N ILE A 149 1.66 -23.14 13.86
CA ILE A 149 1.09 -22.47 12.68
C ILE A 149 -0.26 -21.84 13.02
N PHE A 150 -1.10 -22.53 13.78
CA PHE A 150 -2.39 -21.98 14.22
C PHE A 150 -2.21 -20.75 15.10
N ALA A 151 -1.28 -20.78 16.06
CA ALA A 151 -0.97 -19.64 16.93
C ALA A 151 -0.42 -18.43 16.13
N ASP A 152 0.43 -18.69 15.14
CA ASP A 152 0.95 -17.64 14.25
C ASP A 152 -0.19 -17.01 13.44
N MET A 153 -1.13 -17.82 12.92
CA MET A 153 -2.31 -17.30 12.23
C MET A 153 -3.24 -16.51 13.17
N GLU A 154 -3.44 -16.98 14.40
CA GLU A 154 -4.27 -16.31 15.41
C GLU A 154 -3.70 -14.93 15.77
N SER A 155 -2.40 -14.85 16.02
CA SER A 155 -1.72 -13.59 16.34
C SER A 155 -1.84 -12.57 15.20
N PHE A 156 -1.86 -13.03 13.97
CA PHE A 156 -1.91 -12.18 12.77
C PHE A 156 -3.34 -11.94 12.24
N ALA A 157 -4.30 -12.83 12.50
CA ALA A 157 -5.62 -12.80 11.85
C ALA A 157 -6.43 -11.53 12.13
N SER A 158 -6.23 -10.90 13.30
CA SER A 158 -6.86 -9.61 13.62
C SER A 158 -6.28 -8.43 12.82
N TYR A 159 -5.13 -8.63 12.18
CA TYR A 159 -4.40 -7.62 11.43
C TYR A 159 -4.27 -7.94 9.93
N ALA A 160 -4.63 -9.16 9.51
CA ALA A 160 -4.54 -9.60 8.13
C ALA A 160 -5.30 -8.66 7.18
N PHE A 161 -4.65 -8.25 6.08
CA PHE A 161 -5.20 -7.30 5.14
C PHE A 161 -5.81 -7.99 3.92
N ASN A 162 -6.84 -7.39 3.34
CA ASN A 162 -7.37 -7.87 2.06
C ASN A 162 -6.38 -7.52 0.94
N LYS A 163 -5.83 -8.56 0.29
CA LYS A 163 -4.82 -8.38 -0.76
C LYS A 163 -5.34 -7.61 -1.95
N SER A 164 -6.60 -7.83 -2.35
CA SER A 164 -7.20 -7.16 -3.50
C SER A 164 -7.27 -5.64 -3.30
N HIS A 165 -7.63 -5.20 -2.10
CA HIS A 165 -7.62 -3.77 -1.76
C HIS A 165 -6.21 -3.19 -1.82
N ALA A 166 -5.24 -3.85 -1.18
CA ALA A 166 -3.84 -3.39 -1.21
C ALA A 166 -3.28 -3.36 -2.65
N ALA A 167 -3.62 -4.34 -3.48
CA ALA A 167 -3.21 -4.40 -4.87
C ALA A 167 -3.74 -3.21 -5.70
N ALA A 168 -5.01 -2.87 -5.54
CA ALA A 168 -5.59 -1.71 -6.21
C ALA A 168 -4.87 -0.41 -5.81
N TYR A 169 -4.60 -0.22 -4.52
CA TYR A 169 -3.87 0.92 -3.99
C TYR A 169 -2.40 0.96 -4.45
N ALA A 170 -1.73 -0.19 -4.49
CA ALA A 170 -0.35 -0.30 -4.97
C ALA A 170 -0.22 0.09 -6.46
N VAL A 171 -1.20 -0.27 -7.29
CA VAL A 171 -1.24 0.16 -8.70
C VAL A 171 -1.37 1.67 -8.81
N VAL A 172 -2.23 2.30 -8.02
CA VAL A 172 -2.37 3.77 -8.00
C VAL A 172 -1.08 4.42 -7.48
N ALA A 173 -0.50 3.89 -6.39
CA ALA A 173 0.78 4.38 -5.85
C ALA A 173 1.90 4.31 -6.90
N TYR A 174 2.01 3.17 -7.60
CA TYR A 174 3.00 3.00 -8.66
C TYR A 174 2.77 3.99 -9.82
N ARG A 175 1.52 4.18 -10.27
CA ARG A 175 1.19 5.13 -11.33
C ARG A 175 1.53 6.56 -10.95
N THR A 176 1.23 6.98 -9.74
CA THR A 176 1.59 8.33 -9.25
C THR A 176 3.10 8.50 -9.13
N ALA A 177 3.83 7.47 -8.68
CA ALA A 177 5.29 7.47 -8.66
C ALA A 177 5.89 7.51 -10.07
N TYR A 178 5.30 6.77 -11.03
CA TYR A 178 5.70 6.77 -12.43
C TYR A 178 5.54 8.17 -13.05
N LEU A 179 4.39 8.80 -12.88
CA LEU A 179 4.12 10.15 -13.37
C LEU A 179 5.09 11.15 -12.73
N LYS A 180 5.33 11.08 -11.43
CA LYS A 180 6.30 11.93 -10.74
C LYS A 180 7.71 11.78 -11.30
N TYR A 181 8.12 10.56 -11.65
CA TYR A 181 9.48 10.28 -12.13
C TYR A 181 9.69 10.72 -13.59
N PHE A 182 8.77 10.37 -14.48
CA PHE A 182 8.93 10.61 -15.92
C PHE A 182 8.34 11.95 -16.37
N TYR A 183 7.34 12.49 -15.66
CA TYR A 183 6.62 13.72 -15.99
C TYR A 183 6.51 14.63 -14.77
N PRO A 184 7.65 15.01 -14.13
CA PRO A 184 7.62 15.71 -12.84
C PRO A 184 6.91 17.06 -12.90
N LYS A 185 7.01 17.79 -14.02
CA LYS A 185 6.35 19.08 -14.19
C LYS A 185 4.84 18.94 -14.28
N GLU A 186 4.36 18.05 -15.12
CA GLU A 186 2.94 17.77 -15.30
C GLU A 186 2.33 17.21 -14.02
N PHE A 187 3.04 16.31 -13.34
CA PHE A 187 2.61 15.75 -12.06
C PHE A 187 2.48 16.83 -10.98
N LEU A 188 3.49 17.70 -10.85
CA LEU A 188 3.47 18.79 -9.86
C LEU A 188 2.44 19.86 -10.22
N ALA A 189 2.21 20.15 -11.50
CA ALA A 189 1.12 21.03 -11.92
C ALA A 189 -0.24 20.47 -11.47
N GLY A 190 -0.49 19.17 -11.65
CA GLY A 190 -1.71 18.50 -11.18
C GLY A 190 -1.88 18.61 -9.65
N ILE A 191 -0.82 18.33 -8.89
CA ILE A 191 -0.83 18.44 -7.43
C ILE A 191 -1.10 19.86 -6.95
N LEU A 192 -0.46 20.87 -7.57
CA LEU A 192 -0.64 22.27 -7.20
C LEU A 192 -2.04 22.77 -7.54
N ASN A 193 -2.61 22.31 -8.65
CA ASN A 193 -3.96 22.67 -9.06
C ASN A 193 -5.05 22.10 -8.17
N ASP A 194 -4.84 20.91 -7.59
CA ASP A 194 -5.74 20.32 -6.59
C ASP A 194 -5.66 21.03 -5.22
N ARG A 195 -4.65 21.87 -5.01
CA ARG A 195 -4.33 22.50 -3.72
C ARG A 195 -4.21 24.02 -3.76
N LEU A 196 -4.82 24.66 -4.75
CA LEU A 196 -4.74 26.13 -4.93
C LEU A 196 -5.15 26.91 -3.69
N ASP A 197 -6.10 26.41 -2.90
CA ASP A 197 -6.60 26.97 -1.65
C ASP A 197 -5.68 26.72 -0.43
N LYS A 198 -4.71 25.78 -0.55
CA LYS A 198 -3.82 25.34 0.54
C LYS A 198 -2.43 25.94 0.40
N ILE A 199 -2.28 27.20 0.75
CA ILE A 199 -1.03 27.95 0.50
C ILE A 199 0.21 27.33 1.10
N GLU A 200 0.12 26.74 2.29
CA GLU A 200 1.27 26.08 2.93
C GLU A 200 1.76 24.90 2.09
N GLU A 201 0.82 24.11 1.54
CA GLU A 201 1.15 22.99 0.67
C GLU A 201 1.71 23.49 -0.67
N VAL A 202 1.11 24.52 -1.27
CA VAL A 202 1.62 25.15 -2.48
C VAL A 202 3.06 25.65 -2.27
N SER A 203 3.33 26.34 -1.16
CA SER A 203 4.66 26.83 -0.81
C SER A 203 5.68 25.69 -0.65
N LYS A 204 5.27 24.59 0.01
CA LYS A 204 6.10 23.38 0.14
C LYS A 204 6.50 22.81 -1.22
N TYR A 205 5.54 22.67 -2.14
CA TYR A 205 5.85 22.11 -3.46
C TYR A 205 6.65 23.08 -4.36
N ILE A 206 6.46 24.38 -4.19
CA ILE A 206 7.31 25.39 -4.84
C ILE A 206 8.77 25.26 -4.37
N ALA A 207 9.00 25.09 -3.07
CA ALA A 207 10.34 24.85 -2.52
C ALA A 207 10.94 23.54 -3.07
N TYR A 208 10.15 22.45 -3.04
CA TYR A 208 10.53 21.17 -3.62
C TYR A 208 10.95 21.26 -5.09
N MET A 209 10.21 22.04 -5.90
CA MET A 209 10.53 22.26 -7.32
C MET A 209 11.88 22.95 -7.49
N LYS A 210 12.12 24.01 -6.71
CA LYS A 210 13.38 24.77 -6.75
C LYS A 210 14.59 23.89 -6.41
N GLU A 211 14.49 23.05 -5.38
CA GLU A 211 15.54 22.10 -4.98
C GLU A 211 15.90 21.12 -6.10
N ARG A 212 14.95 20.83 -7.00
CA ARG A 212 15.13 19.92 -8.14
C ARG A 212 15.41 20.60 -9.46
N GLY A 213 15.66 21.90 -9.45
CA GLY A 213 15.96 22.67 -10.66
C GLY A 213 14.78 22.85 -11.61
N ILE A 214 13.53 22.64 -11.14
CA ILE A 214 12.33 22.94 -11.90
C ILE A 214 12.01 24.43 -11.71
N ALA A 215 12.05 25.19 -12.79
CA ALA A 215 11.80 26.63 -12.74
C ALA A 215 10.34 26.93 -12.34
N VAL A 216 10.18 27.88 -11.41
CA VAL A 216 8.87 28.40 -11.02
C VAL A 216 8.74 29.81 -11.64
N LEU A 217 7.88 29.92 -12.64
CA LEU A 217 7.67 31.15 -13.38
C LEU A 217 6.60 32.00 -12.70
N GLN A 218 6.90 33.28 -12.51
CA GLN A 218 6.00 34.23 -11.85
C GLN A 218 4.67 34.36 -12.59
N PRO A 219 3.56 34.72 -11.88
CA PRO A 219 2.30 35.07 -12.56
C PRO A 219 2.52 36.18 -13.57
N ASP A 220 1.89 36.03 -14.72
CA ASP A 220 2.00 36.97 -15.83
C ASP A 220 0.60 37.12 -16.46
N ILE A 221 0.08 38.34 -16.49
CA ILE A 221 -1.26 38.61 -16.99
C ILE A 221 -1.45 38.18 -18.45
N ASN A 222 -0.38 38.26 -19.23
CA ASN A 222 -0.41 37.94 -20.66
C ASN A 222 -0.13 36.46 -20.97
N ARG A 223 0.35 35.66 -19.98
CA ARG A 223 0.80 34.27 -20.21
C ARG A 223 0.13 33.27 -19.29
N SER A 224 -0.14 33.65 -18.04
CA SER A 224 -0.69 32.71 -17.07
C SER A 224 -2.11 32.26 -17.44
N LYS A 225 -2.39 30.98 -17.18
CA LYS A 225 -3.74 30.44 -17.16
C LYS A 225 -4.37 30.66 -15.77
N THR A 226 -5.60 30.28 -15.58
CA THR A 226 -6.24 30.25 -14.25
C THR A 226 -5.48 29.33 -13.29
N ILE A 227 -4.99 28.20 -13.79
CA ILE A 227 -4.30 27.14 -13.04
C ILE A 227 -2.79 27.13 -13.35
N PHE A 228 -2.00 26.41 -12.52
CA PHE A 228 -0.59 26.13 -12.85
C PHE A 228 -0.48 25.36 -14.16
N ALA A 229 0.47 25.76 -15.00
CA ALA A 229 0.67 25.14 -16.29
C ALA A 229 2.17 24.96 -16.58
N VAL A 230 2.51 23.86 -17.27
CA VAL A 230 3.86 23.65 -17.77
C VAL A 230 4.16 24.66 -18.87
N GLU A 231 5.30 25.34 -18.74
CA GLU A 231 5.80 26.29 -19.74
C GLU A 231 7.32 26.13 -19.88
N GLY A 232 7.75 25.64 -21.03
CA GLY A 232 9.17 25.36 -21.27
C GLY A 232 9.74 24.35 -20.27
N ASN A 233 10.79 24.77 -19.56
CA ASN A 233 11.44 23.92 -18.55
C ASN A 233 10.91 24.17 -17.12
N GLY A 234 9.75 24.78 -16.96
CA GLY A 234 9.21 25.12 -15.65
C GLY A 234 7.69 25.02 -15.55
N LEU A 235 7.18 25.49 -14.43
CA LEU A 235 5.76 25.72 -14.19
C LEU A 235 5.49 27.20 -14.01
N ARG A 236 4.52 27.71 -14.76
CA ARG A 236 3.99 29.06 -14.54
C ARG A 236 2.89 29.02 -13.50
N ILE A 237 2.97 29.94 -12.54
CA ILE A 237 1.95 30.13 -11.52
C ILE A 237 0.66 30.61 -12.20
N GLY A 238 -0.45 29.93 -11.92
CA GLY A 238 -1.77 30.32 -12.39
C GLY A 238 -2.29 31.59 -11.68
N LEU A 239 -3.09 32.39 -12.35
CA LEU A 239 -3.69 33.58 -11.75
C LEU A 239 -4.64 33.24 -10.59
N GLY A 240 -5.25 32.05 -10.61
CA GLY A 240 -6.08 31.54 -9.51
C GLY A 240 -5.34 31.25 -8.20
N ALA A 241 -4.02 31.19 -8.22
CA ALA A 241 -3.21 31.09 -7.01
C ALA A 241 -3.00 32.45 -6.30
N LEU A 242 -3.37 33.57 -6.95
CA LEU A 242 -3.26 34.89 -6.37
C LEU A 242 -4.41 35.17 -5.40
N ARG A 243 -4.07 35.59 -4.20
CA ARG A 243 -5.08 35.95 -3.19
C ARG A 243 -5.81 37.25 -3.54
N GLY A 244 -7.08 37.29 -3.25
CA GLY A 244 -7.90 38.50 -3.35
C GLY A 244 -8.47 38.77 -4.75
N ILE A 245 -8.25 37.87 -5.70
CA ILE A 245 -8.83 37.94 -7.04
C ILE A 245 -9.80 36.78 -7.23
N GLY A 246 -11.07 37.09 -7.54
CA GLY A 246 -12.07 36.07 -7.82
C GLY A 246 -11.85 35.38 -9.18
N ILE A 247 -12.27 34.12 -9.27
CA ILE A 247 -12.14 33.33 -10.50
C ILE A 247 -12.81 33.99 -11.70
N GLU A 248 -13.98 34.55 -11.52
CA GLU A 248 -14.74 35.28 -12.59
C GLU A 248 -13.93 36.45 -13.18
N ALA A 249 -13.25 37.23 -12.32
CA ALA A 249 -12.41 38.32 -12.75
C ALA A 249 -11.19 37.81 -13.56
N ILE A 250 -10.57 36.71 -13.10
CA ILE A 250 -9.46 36.07 -13.80
C ILE A 250 -9.90 35.56 -15.17
N GLU A 251 -11.03 34.90 -15.25
CA GLU A 251 -11.59 34.38 -16.51
C GLU A 251 -11.95 35.52 -17.47
N SER A 252 -12.44 36.65 -16.96
CA SER A 252 -12.72 37.84 -17.76
C SER A 252 -11.42 38.42 -18.37
N VAL A 253 -10.36 38.55 -17.56
CA VAL A 253 -9.04 38.99 -18.03
C VAL A 253 -8.47 38.04 -19.09
N ILE A 254 -8.57 36.74 -18.87
CA ILE A 254 -8.06 35.74 -19.83
C ILE A 254 -8.87 35.79 -21.14
N ARG A 255 -10.17 36.00 -21.07
CA ARG A 255 -11.05 36.15 -22.24
C ARG A 255 -10.66 37.38 -23.04
N GLU A 256 -10.56 38.54 -22.39
CA GLU A 256 -10.21 39.82 -22.99
C GLU A 256 -8.85 39.70 -23.73
N ARG A 257 -7.85 39.14 -23.06
CA ARG A 257 -6.53 38.89 -23.67
C ARG A 257 -6.58 37.99 -24.92
N ASN A 258 -7.44 36.95 -24.89
CA ASN A 258 -7.54 36.02 -26.01
C ASN A 258 -8.28 36.59 -27.20
N GLU A 259 -9.19 37.54 -26.98
CA GLU A 259 -10.01 38.18 -28.01
C GLU A 259 -9.31 39.43 -28.62
N HIS A 260 -8.62 40.22 -27.82
CA HIS A 260 -8.07 41.50 -28.21
C HIS A 260 -6.55 41.58 -28.17
N GLY A 261 -5.88 40.54 -27.67
CA GLY A 261 -4.42 40.48 -27.57
C GLY A 261 -3.86 40.91 -26.20
N PRO A 262 -2.56 40.69 -26.00
CA PRO A 262 -1.88 41.00 -24.74
C PRO A 262 -1.70 42.50 -24.51
#